data_480add28d2c8daf231b4778e425b79bb
#
_entry.id   480add28d2c8daf231b4778e425b79bb
#
_cell.length_a   1.000
_cell.length_b   1.000
_cell.length_c   1.000
_cell.angle_alpha   90.00
_cell.angle_beta   90.00
_cell.angle_gamma   90.00
#
_symmetry.space_group_name_H-M   'P 1'
#
loop_
_entity.id
_entity.type
_entity.pdbx_description
1 polymer ?
#
loop_
_entity_poly.entity_id
_entity_poly.type
_entity_poly.pdbx_seq_one_letter_code
_entity_poly.pdbx_strand_id
1 'polypeptide(L)'
;MMKILLLTLSLLQMAVGPELPDKETAHRPTAEVFAEKPIFATGNYRPPTLGISTAAKAPKGYEIFHISSYTRHGARNFSRNEVYESVLQLLQGAENDGKLTQKGAAFLHIYKEIYEKSIGGNSDLTAIGAAQQKALAEKIYKEYRPVFRKRKTVDARSTTAPRCILSMAAFCGSLHDRQRNLGISMQASPRHMAALNPNSSYNPELQDDLRENVMESPEAPYWDDYKALWRKLTEPEIFFSRLISDRKWFLEHCEDEYEMLKRFYYMIGIEQCCTGRNSLMEFATAEELEAMFECENFRFFCVSGRNPYYRGRNWALSRSLLQDILDCAGRDIRSDSDVAARLRFGHDFRLASLLSLLRADGFDRDADTPEEAVDVFRFYESPMAANLLFLFYRNREGKVLVRLQLDGRNLKLPIGGTSVDGVEFYAWSEFRAYCEARIGEAGEILALWPYRPMMKGNGAVKTGTDREQNGI
;
A
#
# COMPACT_ATOMS: atom_id res chain seq x y z
N MET A 1 9.88 -6.13 -35.05
CA MET A 1 8.49 -5.94 -34.57
C MET A 1 7.97 -7.07 -33.69
N MET A 2 8.21 -8.38 -34.04
CA MET A 2 7.69 -9.52 -33.29
C MET A 2 8.29 -9.69 -31.87
N LYS A 3 9.59 -9.38 -31.63
CA LYS A 3 10.22 -9.45 -30.30
C LYS A 3 9.71 -8.38 -29.31
N ILE A 4 9.34 -7.20 -29.80
CA ILE A 4 8.78 -6.11 -28.94
C ILE A 4 7.33 -6.43 -28.54
N LEU A 5 6.57 -7.10 -29.41
CA LEU A 5 5.21 -7.54 -29.11
C LEU A 5 5.16 -8.66 -28.08
N LEU A 6 6.13 -9.58 -28.11
CA LEU A 6 6.28 -10.64 -27.10
C LEU A 6 6.70 -10.09 -25.72
N LEU A 7 7.59 -9.08 -25.69
CA LEU A 7 7.97 -8.43 -24.41
C LEU A 7 6.80 -7.63 -23.81
N THR A 8 6.00 -6.96 -24.62
CA THR A 8 4.82 -6.23 -24.13
C THR A 8 3.71 -7.18 -23.67
N LEU A 9 3.55 -8.34 -24.29
CA LEU A 9 2.59 -9.36 -23.85
C LEU A 9 3.02 -10.03 -22.53
N SER A 10 4.31 -10.29 -22.35
CA SER A 10 4.86 -10.86 -21.12
C SER A 10 4.81 -9.86 -19.96
N LEU A 11 5.06 -8.57 -20.20
CA LEU A 11 4.91 -7.51 -19.21
C LEU A 11 3.43 -7.30 -18.81
N LEU A 12 2.48 -7.48 -19.74
CA LEU A 12 1.06 -7.40 -19.45
C LEU A 12 0.57 -8.59 -18.62
N GLN A 13 1.08 -9.79 -18.87
CA GLN A 13 0.79 -10.97 -18.03
C GLN A 13 1.39 -10.86 -16.63
N MET A 14 2.57 -10.23 -16.49
CA MET A 14 3.22 -10.01 -15.19
C MET A 14 2.55 -8.89 -14.36
N ALA A 15 1.78 -7.98 -14.99
CA ALA A 15 1.04 -6.93 -14.31
C ALA A 15 -0.32 -7.38 -13.76
N VAL A 16 -0.81 -8.55 -14.19
CA VAL A 16 -2.06 -9.14 -13.72
C VAL A 16 -1.73 -10.06 -12.55
N GLY A 17 -1.95 -9.58 -11.34
CA GLY A 17 -1.83 -10.39 -10.13
C GLY A 17 -2.93 -11.47 -10.05
N PRO A 18 -2.79 -12.41 -9.12
CA PRO A 18 -3.80 -13.44 -8.88
C PRO A 18 -5.15 -12.81 -8.53
N GLU A 19 -6.23 -13.49 -8.89
CA GLU A 19 -7.58 -13.06 -8.52
C GLU A 19 -7.71 -12.90 -7.00
N LEU A 20 -8.45 -11.86 -6.57
CA LEU A 20 -8.79 -11.73 -5.16
C LEU A 20 -9.59 -12.96 -4.74
N PRO A 21 -9.33 -13.46 -3.54
CA PRO A 21 -10.20 -14.44 -2.94
C PRO A 21 -11.63 -13.89 -2.85
N ASP A 22 -12.62 -14.78 -3.00
CA ASP A 22 -14.05 -14.48 -2.87
C ASP A 22 -14.40 -13.83 -1.51
N LYS A 23 -15.62 -13.33 -1.37
CA LYS A 23 -16.19 -12.62 -0.21
C LYS A 23 -15.91 -13.25 1.17
N GLU A 24 -15.57 -14.54 1.22
CA GLU A 24 -15.25 -15.27 2.45
C GLU A 24 -13.84 -15.05 2.99
N THR A 25 -12.92 -14.51 2.21
CA THR A 25 -11.50 -14.45 2.59
C THR A 25 -11.13 -13.41 3.64
N ALA A 26 -11.97 -12.41 3.89
CA ALA A 26 -11.75 -11.47 4.97
C ALA A 26 -11.71 -12.12 6.37
N HIS A 27 -12.21 -13.38 6.47
CA HIS A 27 -12.26 -14.14 7.73
C HIS A 27 -11.55 -15.51 7.66
N ARG A 28 -10.92 -15.85 6.51
CA ARG A 28 -10.18 -17.11 6.39
C ARG A 28 -8.84 -17.04 7.11
N PRO A 29 -8.36 -18.13 7.76
CA PRO A 29 -7.01 -18.22 8.31
C PRO A 29 -5.95 -17.87 7.26
N THR A 30 -4.91 -17.16 7.67
CA THR A 30 -3.81 -16.71 6.78
C THR A 30 -3.15 -17.89 6.07
N ALA A 31 -2.90 -19.00 6.79
CA ALA A 31 -2.32 -20.23 6.24
C ALA A 31 -3.12 -20.78 5.04
N GLU A 32 -4.46 -20.79 5.11
CA GLU A 32 -5.30 -21.26 4.01
C GLU A 32 -5.18 -20.36 2.78
N VAL A 33 -5.15 -19.04 3.00
CA VAL A 33 -4.99 -18.06 1.91
C VAL A 33 -3.62 -18.24 1.23
N PHE A 34 -2.56 -18.48 2.00
CA PHE A 34 -1.22 -18.65 1.46
C PHE A 34 -1.03 -20.01 0.77
N ALA A 35 -1.70 -21.06 1.25
CA ALA A 35 -1.71 -22.35 0.56
C ALA A 35 -2.30 -22.25 -0.86
N GLU A 36 -3.35 -21.46 -1.03
CA GLU A 36 -3.96 -21.22 -2.34
C GLU A 36 -3.19 -20.19 -3.18
N LYS A 37 -2.66 -19.16 -2.53
CA LYS A 37 -2.01 -17.99 -3.16
C LYS A 37 -0.73 -17.60 -2.42
N PRO A 38 0.36 -18.34 -2.59
CA PRO A 38 1.61 -18.12 -1.85
C PRO A 38 2.13 -16.68 -1.94
N ILE A 39 1.92 -15.99 -3.07
CA ILE A 39 2.35 -14.60 -3.26
C ILE A 39 1.74 -13.62 -2.23
N PHE A 40 0.64 -13.97 -1.57
CA PHE A 40 0.05 -13.13 -0.53
C PHE A 40 0.92 -13.08 0.73
N ALA A 41 1.78 -14.08 0.96
CA ALA A 41 2.76 -14.05 2.05
C ALA A 41 3.85 -12.98 1.86
N THR A 42 3.99 -12.37 0.68
CA THR A 42 4.85 -11.19 0.47
C THR A 42 4.20 -9.87 0.91
N GLY A 43 3.02 -9.95 1.51
CA GLY A 43 2.30 -8.81 2.06
C GLY A 43 1.95 -7.76 1.01
N ASN A 44 2.25 -6.51 1.31
CA ASN A 44 1.93 -5.39 0.44
C ASN A 44 2.87 -5.24 -0.77
N TYR A 45 3.90 -6.09 -0.91
CA TYR A 45 4.74 -6.14 -2.13
C TYR A 45 4.07 -6.90 -3.26
N ARG A 46 3.06 -7.72 -3.00
CA ARG A 46 2.37 -8.48 -4.05
C ARG A 46 1.82 -7.57 -5.16
N PRO A 47 1.66 -8.09 -6.39
CA PRO A 47 1.03 -7.34 -7.48
C PRO A 47 -0.46 -7.06 -7.17
N PRO A 48 -1.05 -6.02 -7.82
CA PRO A 48 -2.47 -5.72 -7.67
C PRO A 48 -3.32 -6.83 -8.28
N THR A 49 -4.55 -6.94 -7.79
CA THR A 49 -5.56 -7.79 -8.41
C THR A 49 -6.25 -7.03 -9.53
N LEU A 50 -5.84 -7.29 -10.76
CA LEU A 50 -6.46 -6.69 -11.95
C LEU A 50 -7.49 -7.61 -12.61
N GLY A 51 -7.87 -8.69 -11.93
CA GLY A 51 -8.89 -9.63 -12.37
C GLY A 51 -10.24 -8.98 -12.68
N ILE A 52 -11.15 -9.74 -13.25
CA ILE A 52 -12.49 -9.25 -13.60
C ILE A 52 -13.16 -8.77 -12.31
N SER A 53 -13.43 -7.48 -12.23
CA SER A 53 -14.27 -6.95 -11.18
C SER A 53 -15.60 -7.69 -11.22
N THR A 54 -16.06 -8.17 -10.10
CA THR A 54 -17.47 -8.45 -9.91
C THR A 54 -18.21 -7.11 -9.89
N ALA A 55 -18.29 -6.47 -11.06
CA ALA A 55 -19.01 -5.21 -11.20
C ALA A 55 -20.47 -5.53 -10.90
N ALA A 56 -20.89 -5.25 -9.68
CA ALA A 56 -22.29 -5.31 -9.30
C ALA A 56 -23.06 -4.39 -10.24
N LYS A 57 -24.18 -4.88 -10.71
CA LYS A 57 -25.11 -4.02 -11.47
C LYS A 57 -25.52 -2.87 -10.57
N ALA A 58 -25.55 -1.67 -11.15
CA ALA A 58 -26.14 -0.53 -10.47
C ALA A 58 -27.59 -0.85 -10.05
N PRO A 59 -28.08 -0.32 -8.93
CA PRO A 59 -29.48 -0.43 -8.57
C PRO A 59 -30.38 0.06 -9.73
N LYS A 60 -31.55 -0.57 -9.88
CA LYS A 60 -32.47 -0.23 -10.98
C LYS A 60 -32.73 1.27 -11.06
N GLY A 61 -32.50 1.86 -12.25
CA GLY A 61 -32.71 3.27 -12.49
C GLY A 61 -31.54 4.18 -12.12
N TYR A 62 -30.43 3.64 -11.60
CA TYR A 62 -29.22 4.41 -11.31
C TYR A 62 -28.15 4.17 -12.36
N GLU A 63 -27.42 5.22 -12.68
CA GLU A 63 -26.27 5.19 -13.60
C GLU A 63 -25.04 5.81 -12.92
N ILE A 64 -23.89 5.19 -13.13
CA ILE A 64 -22.62 5.74 -12.65
C ILE A 64 -22.28 7.04 -13.37
N PHE A 65 -21.83 8.07 -12.62
CA PHE A 65 -21.55 9.38 -13.20
C PHE A 65 -20.28 10.06 -12.72
N HIS A 66 -19.69 9.58 -11.60
CA HIS A 66 -18.48 10.17 -11.02
C HIS A 66 -17.67 9.11 -10.26
N ILE A 67 -16.34 9.26 -10.27
CA ILE A 67 -15.39 8.42 -9.53
C ILE A 67 -14.49 9.32 -8.69
N SER A 68 -14.29 8.96 -7.41
CA SER A 68 -13.24 9.51 -6.57
C SER A 68 -12.35 8.36 -6.11
N SER A 69 -11.01 8.53 -6.17
CA SER A 69 -10.10 7.45 -5.79
C SER A 69 -8.95 7.92 -4.92
N TYR A 70 -8.41 6.96 -4.13
CA TYR A 70 -7.07 7.01 -3.58
C TYR A 70 -6.32 5.75 -4.02
N THR A 71 -5.18 5.93 -4.68
CA THR A 71 -4.41 4.86 -5.33
C THR A 71 -2.98 4.86 -4.80
N ARG A 72 -2.48 3.71 -4.39
CA ARG A 72 -1.08 3.49 -4.04
C ARG A 72 -0.22 3.55 -5.31
N HIS A 73 1.03 4.02 -5.20
CA HIS A 73 2.01 3.91 -6.28
C HIS A 73 2.18 2.46 -6.74
N GLY A 74 2.66 2.25 -7.97
CA GLY A 74 2.97 0.93 -8.52
C GLY A 74 4.21 0.29 -7.89
N ALA A 75 4.58 -0.90 -8.37
CA ALA A 75 5.79 -1.60 -7.95
C ALA A 75 7.02 -0.69 -8.03
N ARG A 76 7.87 -0.77 -7.01
CA ARG A 76 9.04 0.09 -6.83
C ARG A 76 10.22 -0.70 -6.30
N ASN A 77 11.42 -0.15 -6.41
CA ASN A 77 12.59 -0.65 -5.71
C ASN A 77 12.43 -0.44 -4.18
N PHE A 78 13.18 -1.21 -3.40
CA PHE A 78 13.20 -1.00 -1.95
C PHE A 78 13.74 0.40 -1.62
N SER A 79 13.37 0.92 -0.45
CA SER A 79 13.65 2.33 -0.11
C SER A 79 15.06 2.59 0.39
N ARG A 80 15.83 1.57 0.72
CA ARG A 80 17.14 1.68 1.37
C ARG A 80 18.16 0.77 0.69
N ASN A 81 19.25 1.35 0.18
CA ASN A 81 20.35 0.58 -0.43
C ASN A 81 21.03 -0.35 0.58
N GLU A 82 21.15 0.06 1.84
CA GLU A 82 21.80 -0.71 2.91
C GLU A 82 21.19 -2.10 3.09
N VAL A 83 19.88 -2.24 2.79
CA VAL A 83 19.20 -3.54 2.86
C VAL A 83 19.66 -4.45 1.73
N TYR A 84 19.75 -3.90 0.50
CA TYR A 84 20.30 -4.67 -0.62
C TYR A 84 21.76 -5.06 -0.40
N GLU A 85 22.57 -4.08 0.03
CA GLU A 85 24.02 -4.25 0.21
C GLU A 85 24.31 -5.27 1.31
N SER A 86 23.63 -5.22 2.44
CA SER A 86 23.87 -6.13 3.56
C SER A 86 23.57 -7.59 3.22
N VAL A 87 22.49 -7.85 2.48
CA VAL A 87 22.17 -9.22 2.02
C VAL A 87 23.21 -9.70 1.02
N LEU A 88 23.63 -8.83 0.07
CA LEU A 88 24.67 -9.19 -0.90
C LEU A 88 26.01 -9.46 -0.23
N GLN A 89 26.44 -8.59 0.69
CA GLN A 89 27.70 -8.70 1.42
C GLN A 89 27.77 -10.02 2.22
N LEU A 90 26.71 -10.37 2.95
CA LEU A 90 26.65 -11.63 3.68
C LEU A 90 26.81 -12.84 2.75
N LEU A 91 26.05 -12.87 1.66
CA LEU A 91 26.09 -14.01 0.71
C LEU A 91 27.40 -14.09 -0.06
N GLN A 92 27.96 -12.95 -0.50
CA GLN A 92 29.26 -12.92 -1.19
C GLN A 92 30.42 -13.27 -0.26
N GLY A 93 30.37 -12.81 1.01
CA GLY A 93 31.34 -13.22 2.02
C GLY A 93 31.33 -14.74 2.23
N ALA A 94 30.15 -15.32 2.36
CA ALA A 94 29.99 -16.78 2.48
C ALA A 94 30.43 -17.52 1.19
N GLU A 95 30.22 -16.96 0.01
CA GLU A 95 30.72 -17.51 -1.26
C GLU A 95 32.26 -17.52 -1.29
N ASN A 96 32.89 -16.39 -0.95
CA ASN A 96 34.35 -16.24 -0.95
C ASN A 96 35.06 -17.18 0.03
N ASP A 97 34.45 -17.42 1.20
CA ASP A 97 34.99 -18.27 2.24
C ASP A 97 34.58 -19.75 2.10
N GLY A 98 33.88 -20.10 1.02
CA GLY A 98 33.42 -21.47 0.74
C GLY A 98 32.38 -21.97 1.75
N LYS A 99 31.58 -21.06 2.31
CA LYS A 99 30.56 -21.33 3.34
C LYS A 99 29.13 -21.40 2.77
N LEU A 100 28.90 -21.06 1.50
CA LEU A 100 27.58 -21.23 0.90
C LEU A 100 27.25 -22.72 0.70
N THR A 101 26.01 -23.08 0.97
CA THR A 101 25.44 -24.35 0.50
C THR A 101 25.09 -24.23 -0.99
N GLN A 102 24.70 -25.34 -1.62
CA GLN A 102 24.17 -25.32 -2.98
C GLN A 102 22.93 -24.42 -3.10
N LYS A 103 22.03 -24.44 -2.08
CA LYS A 103 20.87 -23.54 -2.02
C LYS A 103 21.30 -22.08 -1.85
N GLY A 104 22.29 -21.80 -0.99
CA GLY A 104 22.82 -20.45 -0.82
C GLY A 104 23.41 -19.88 -2.11
N ALA A 105 24.16 -20.68 -2.86
CA ALA A 105 24.68 -20.27 -4.17
C ALA A 105 23.56 -19.99 -5.19
N ALA A 106 22.50 -20.81 -5.21
CA ALA A 106 21.33 -20.57 -6.04
C ALA A 106 20.58 -19.28 -5.65
N PHE A 107 20.40 -19.02 -4.34
CA PHE A 107 19.83 -17.78 -3.85
C PHE A 107 20.66 -16.57 -4.31
N LEU A 108 21.96 -16.60 -4.08
CA LEU A 108 22.88 -15.52 -4.47
C LEU A 108 22.83 -15.25 -5.97
N HIS A 109 22.75 -16.29 -6.80
CA HIS A 109 22.65 -16.14 -8.25
C HIS A 109 21.41 -15.34 -8.67
N ILE A 110 20.24 -15.67 -8.11
CA ILE A 110 18.99 -14.92 -8.36
C ILE A 110 19.10 -13.51 -7.79
N TYR A 111 19.66 -13.39 -6.58
CA TYR A 111 19.74 -12.13 -5.86
C TYR A 111 20.64 -11.10 -6.57
N LYS A 112 21.73 -11.51 -7.20
CA LYS A 112 22.61 -10.63 -7.99
C LYS A 112 21.83 -9.87 -9.07
N GLU A 113 20.88 -10.51 -9.75
CA GLU A 113 20.02 -9.84 -10.74
C GLU A 113 19.12 -8.77 -10.10
N ILE A 114 18.55 -9.06 -8.92
CA ILE A 114 17.71 -8.11 -8.19
C ILE A 114 18.55 -6.90 -7.77
N TYR A 115 19.74 -7.16 -7.23
CA TYR A 115 20.67 -6.12 -6.80
C TYR A 115 21.06 -5.19 -7.95
N GLU A 116 21.52 -5.75 -9.07
CA GLU A 116 21.94 -4.98 -10.26
C GLU A 116 20.83 -4.10 -10.83
N LYS A 117 19.60 -4.57 -10.79
CA LYS A 117 18.43 -3.81 -11.28
C LYS A 117 17.96 -2.72 -10.32
N SER A 118 18.31 -2.80 -9.05
CA SER A 118 17.67 -2.00 -8.00
C SER A 118 18.59 -1.05 -7.29
N ILE A 119 19.89 -1.38 -7.21
CA ILE A 119 20.86 -0.55 -6.47
C ILE A 119 20.96 0.85 -7.04
N GLY A 120 20.98 1.85 -6.17
CA GLY A 120 20.99 3.27 -6.56
C GLY A 120 19.64 3.84 -6.95
N GLY A 121 18.62 2.98 -7.16
CA GLY A 121 17.25 3.39 -7.51
C GLY A 121 16.29 3.37 -6.31
N ASN A 122 16.70 3.91 -5.16
CA ASN A 122 15.90 3.89 -3.93
C ASN A 122 14.49 4.43 -4.12
N SER A 123 13.48 3.59 -3.86
CA SER A 123 12.06 3.92 -4.00
C SER A 123 11.60 4.28 -5.42
N ASP A 124 12.42 4.12 -6.44
CA ASP A 124 12.03 4.41 -7.81
C ASP A 124 10.93 3.48 -8.31
N LEU A 125 9.97 4.05 -9.02
CA LEU A 125 8.95 3.27 -9.71
C LEU A 125 9.59 2.39 -10.77
N THR A 126 9.36 1.08 -10.72
CA THR A 126 9.88 0.16 -11.73
C THR A 126 9.03 0.19 -13.02
N ALA A 127 9.56 -0.38 -14.10
CA ALA A 127 8.79 -0.57 -15.33
C ALA A 127 7.52 -1.41 -15.08
N ILE A 128 7.60 -2.39 -14.17
CA ILE A 128 6.46 -3.20 -13.72
C ILE A 128 5.42 -2.31 -13.03
N GLY A 129 5.86 -1.42 -12.14
CA GLY A 129 4.96 -0.49 -11.46
C GLY A 129 4.24 0.48 -12.41
N ALA A 130 4.94 0.98 -13.42
CA ALA A 130 4.33 1.79 -14.48
C ALA A 130 3.30 0.97 -15.29
N ALA A 131 3.61 -0.29 -15.62
CA ALA A 131 2.69 -1.19 -16.32
C ALA A 131 1.44 -1.51 -15.47
N GLN A 132 1.59 -1.72 -14.14
CA GLN A 132 0.47 -1.90 -13.21
C GLN A 132 -0.48 -0.70 -13.23
N GLN A 133 0.04 0.52 -13.19
CA GLN A 133 -0.78 1.74 -13.23
C GLN A 133 -1.51 1.91 -14.56
N LYS A 134 -0.84 1.60 -15.68
CA LYS A 134 -1.49 1.60 -17.00
C LYS A 134 -2.63 0.58 -17.08
N ALA A 135 -2.38 -0.65 -16.62
CA ALA A 135 -3.38 -1.71 -16.62
C ALA A 135 -4.57 -1.37 -15.70
N LEU A 136 -4.32 -0.75 -14.54
CA LEU A 136 -5.37 -0.27 -13.63
C LEU A 136 -6.25 0.80 -14.31
N ALA A 137 -5.63 1.76 -15.01
CA ALA A 137 -6.38 2.78 -15.76
C ALA A 137 -7.27 2.18 -16.85
N GLU A 138 -6.74 1.19 -17.58
CA GLU A 138 -7.51 0.48 -18.62
C GLU A 138 -8.69 -0.28 -18.02
N LYS A 139 -8.49 -0.97 -16.89
CA LYS A 139 -9.53 -1.67 -16.14
C LYS A 139 -10.63 -0.71 -15.73
N ILE A 140 -10.28 0.39 -15.02
CA ILE A 140 -11.25 1.39 -14.56
C ILE A 140 -12.00 2.02 -15.73
N TYR A 141 -11.30 2.35 -16.83
CA TYR A 141 -11.97 2.86 -18.03
C TYR A 141 -12.95 1.84 -18.63
N LYS A 142 -12.54 0.58 -18.73
CA LYS A 142 -13.39 -0.50 -19.31
C LYS A 142 -14.65 -0.73 -18.47
N GLU A 143 -14.53 -0.76 -17.16
CA GLU A 143 -15.62 -1.03 -16.22
C GLU A 143 -16.57 0.17 -16.09
N TYR A 144 -16.02 1.39 -16.05
CA TYR A 144 -16.78 2.61 -15.78
C TYR A 144 -16.79 3.58 -16.96
N ARG A 145 -16.71 3.07 -18.17
CA ARG A 145 -16.67 3.84 -19.41
C ARG A 145 -17.75 4.94 -19.53
N PRO A 146 -19.00 4.76 -19.07
CA PRO A 146 -20.02 5.81 -19.14
C PRO A 146 -19.62 7.12 -18.45
N VAL A 147 -18.85 7.05 -17.34
CA VAL A 147 -18.37 8.22 -16.61
C VAL A 147 -17.52 9.11 -17.51
N PHE A 148 -16.54 8.52 -18.19
CA PHE A 148 -15.55 9.23 -19.02
C PHE A 148 -16.12 9.68 -20.39
N ARG A 149 -17.24 9.13 -20.80
CA ARG A 149 -17.93 9.56 -22.02
C ARG A 149 -18.85 10.75 -21.79
N LYS A 150 -19.51 10.79 -20.62
CA LYS A 150 -20.48 11.84 -20.28
C LYS A 150 -19.82 13.10 -19.75
N ARG A 151 -18.72 12.97 -18.98
CA ARG A 151 -17.96 14.06 -18.38
C ARG A 151 -16.56 14.13 -18.97
N LYS A 152 -15.98 15.33 -19.07
CA LYS A 152 -14.80 15.59 -19.91
C LYS A 152 -13.54 15.95 -19.14
N THR A 153 -13.63 16.14 -17.82
CA THR A 153 -12.46 16.56 -17.02
C THR A 153 -12.08 15.52 -15.99
N VAL A 154 -10.78 15.38 -15.74
CA VAL A 154 -10.19 14.54 -14.68
C VAL A 154 -9.20 15.40 -13.90
N ASP A 155 -9.35 15.45 -12.60
CA ASP A 155 -8.41 16.09 -11.67
C ASP A 155 -7.60 15.00 -10.97
N ALA A 156 -6.32 14.91 -11.30
CA ALA A 156 -5.38 13.96 -10.73
C ALA A 156 -4.35 14.69 -9.85
N ARG A 157 -4.14 14.19 -8.63
CA ARG A 157 -3.20 14.73 -7.67
C ARG A 157 -2.33 13.63 -7.10
N SER A 158 -1.05 13.91 -6.87
CA SER A 158 -0.16 12.97 -6.21
C SER A 158 0.58 13.63 -5.03
N THR A 159 1.11 12.79 -4.14
CA THR A 159 2.16 13.22 -3.22
C THR A 159 3.38 13.66 -4.02
N THR A 160 4.30 14.39 -3.38
CA THR A 160 5.54 14.86 -4.02
C THR A 160 6.58 13.75 -4.23
N ALA A 161 6.33 12.52 -3.79
CA ALA A 161 7.22 11.40 -4.00
C ALA A 161 7.29 11.02 -5.50
N PRO A 162 8.52 10.91 -6.09
CA PRO A 162 8.69 10.64 -7.51
C PRO A 162 7.89 9.41 -8.00
N ARG A 163 7.89 8.31 -7.24
CA ARG A 163 7.11 7.10 -7.56
C ARG A 163 5.60 7.35 -7.68
N CYS A 164 5.05 8.26 -6.87
CA CYS A 164 3.63 8.60 -6.93
C CYS A 164 3.33 9.50 -8.13
N ILE A 165 4.22 10.45 -8.44
CA ILE A 165 4.12 11.32 -9.63
C ILE A 165 4.15 10.48 -10.91
N LEU A 166 5.12 9.58 -11.02
CA LEU A 166 5.26 8.68 -12.17
C LEU A 166 4.11 7.69 -12.29
N SER A 167 3.57 7.21 -11.16
CA SER A 167 2.36 6.39 -11.13
C SER A 167 1.14 7.14 -11.66
N MET A 168 0.94 8.39 -11.22
CA MET A 168 -0.10 9.28 -11.73
C MET A 168 0.06 9.50 -13.24
N ALA A 169 1.27 9.79 -13.69
CA ALA A 169 1.55 10.03 -15.11
C ALA A 169 1.26 8.78 -15.97
N ALA A 170 1.69 7.59 -15.52
CA ALA A 170 1.43 6.34 -16.22
C ALA A 170 -0.06 6.01 -16.30
N PHE A 171 -0.80 6.19 -15.20
CA PHE A 171 -2.26 6.01 -15.15
C PHE A 171 -2.98 6.99 -16.08
N CYS A 172 -2.71 8.29 -15.93
CA CYS A 172 -3.37 9.35 -16.69
C CYS A 172 -3.07 9.26 -18.20
N GLY A 173 -1.82 8.91 -18.56
CA GLY A 173 -1.43 8.67 -19.94
C GLY A 173 -2.25 7.53 -20.57
N SER A 174 -2.35 6.39 -19.88
CA SER A 174 -3.16 5.25 -20.35
C SER A 174 -4.65 5.60 -20.44
N LEU A 175 -5.19 6.35 -19.49
CA LEU A 175 -6.58 6.81 -19.52
C LEU A 175 -6.84 7.74 -20.71
N HIS A 176 -5.90 8.68 -20.98
CA HIS A 176 -5.98 9.59 -22.12
C HIS A 176 -5.93 8.85 -23.46
N ASP A 177 -5.09 7.82 -23.59
CA ASP A 177 -5.02 6.98 -24.80
C ASP A 177 -6.35 6.28 -25.09
N ARG A 178 -7.12 5.92 -24.06
CA ARG A 178 -8.46 5.30 -24.19
C ARG A 178 -9.55 6.32 -24.47
N GLN A 179 -9.40 7.57 -24.05
CA GLN A 179 -10.39 8.63 -24.21
C GLN A 179 -9.68 9.98 -24.44
N ARG A 180 -9.26 10.23 -25.68
CA ARG A 180 -8.40 11.36 -26.09
C ARG A 180 -9.00 12.75 -25.86
N ASN A 181 -10.29 12.86 -25.71
CA ASN A 181 -10.97 14.15 -25.47
C ASN A 181 -11.22 14.44 -23.97
N LEU A 182 -10.57 13.70 -23.08
CA LEU A 182 -10.51 14.05 -21.65
C LEU A 182 -9.50 15.17 -21.39
N GLY A 183 -9.94 16.22 -20.73
CA GLY A 183 -9.06 17.23 -20.15
C GLY A 183 -8.50 16.71 -18.81
N ILE A 184 -7.28 16.20 -18.79
CA ILE A 184 -6.66 15.68 -17.58
C ILE A 184 -5.71 16.71 -16.99
N SER A 185 -6.02 17.19 -15.79
CA SER A 185 -5.13 18.02 -14.97
C SER A 185 -4.35 17.13 -14.01
N MET A 186 -3.01 17.23 -14.03
CA MET A 186 -2.12 16.51 -13.10
C MET A 186 -1.38 17.50 -12.21
N GLN A 187 -1.40 17.28 -10.91
CA GLN A 187 -0.75 18.15 -9.93
C GLN A 187 0.00 17.32 -8.88
N ALA A 188 1.25 17.76 -8.58
CA ALA A 188 2.06 17.22 -7.48
C ALA A 188 2.72 18.43 -6.78
N SER A 189 2.15 18.86 -5.67
CA SER A 189 2.56 20.08 -4.99
C SER A 189 2.49 19.90 -3.47
N PRO A 190 3.40 20.53 -2.71
CA PRO A 190 3.35 20.53 -1.23
C PRO A 190 1.98 20.92 -0.66
N ARG A 191 1.22 21.79 -1.33
CA ARG A 191 -0.14 22.20 -0.89
C ARG A 191 -1.12 21.04 -0.77
N HIS A 192 -0.87 19.91 -1.46
CA HIS A 192 -1.74 18.74 -1.40
C HIS A 192 -1.30 17.71 -0.35
N MET A 193 -0.09 17.88 0.21
CA MET A 193 0.49 16.89 1.10
C MET A 193 -0.28 16.77 2.43
N ALA A 194 -0.81 17.88 2.94
CA ALA A 194 -1.63 17.84 4.16
C ALA A 194 -2.85 16.91 4.05
N ALA A 195 -3.40 16.73 2.84
CA ALA A 195 -4.47 15.78 2.57
C ALA A 195 -3.94 14.41 2.15
N LEU A 196 -3.00 14.35 1.19
CA LEU A 196 -2.59 13.10 0.56
C LEU A 196 -1.62 12.26 1.39
N ASN A 197 -0.78 12.90 2.21
CA ASN A 197 0.16 12.25 3.12
C ASN A 197 0.29 13.06 4.41
N PRO A 198 -0.79 13.17 5.21
CA PRO A 198 -0.78 13.96 6.43
C PRO A 198 0.20 13.37 7.45
N ASN A 199 1.18 14.19 7.83
CA ASN A 199 2.12 13.95 8.90
C ASN A 199 2.58 15.30 9.49
N SER A 200 3.38 15.30 10.55
CA SER A 200 3.81 16.53 11.22
C SER A 200 4.63 17.48 10.32
N SER A 201 5.26 16.98 9.25
CA SER A 201 6.00 17.84 8.31
C SER A 201 5.09 18.75 7.49
N TYR A 202 3.83 18.35 7.25
CA TYR A 202 2.85 19.09 6.45
C TYR A 202 1.66 19.61 7.29
N ASN A 203 1.55 19.17 8.53
CA ASN A 203 0.57 19.61 9.53
C ASN A 203 1.33 19.91 10.82
N PRO A 204 1.84 21.12 11.00
CA PRO A 204 2.69 21.49 12.14
C PRO A 204 2.03 21.31 13.51
N GLU A 205 0.69 21.24 13.57
CA GLU A 205 -0.06 20.95 14.78
C GLU A 205 0.02 19.49 15.23
N LEU A 206 0.53 18.57 14.39
CA LEU A 206 0.70 17.19 14.74
C LEU A 206 2.00 16.95 15.49
N GLN A 207 2.00 15.95 16.38
CA GLN A 207 3.17 15.59 17.17
C GLN A 207 4.23 14.90 16.31
N ASP A 208 5.49 15.04 16.72
CA ASP A 208 6.65 14.49 16.00
C ASP A 208 6.65 12.95 15.98
N ASP A 209 6.06 12.29 17.00
CA ASP A 209 5.92 10.82 17.04
C ASP A 209 5.02 10.24 15.94
N LEU A 210 4.25 11.10 15.26
CA LEU A 210 3.43 10.74 14.11
C LEU A 210 4.12 10.99 12.76
N ARG A 211 5.41 11.30 12.75
CA ARG A 211 6.19 11.30 11.51
C ARG A 211 6.41 9.86 11.04
N GLU A 212 6.35 9.67 9.73
CA GLU A 212 6.53 8.35 9.11
C GLU A 212 7.83 7.67 9.56
N ASN A 213 8.95 8.40 9.58
CA ASN A 213 10.24 7.87 9.99
C ASN A 213 10.33 7.53 11.50
N VAL A 214 9.52 8.14 12.35
CA VAL A 214 9.43 7.81 13.78
C VAL A 214 8.48 6.65 14.01
N MET A 215 7.33 6.65 13.32
CA MET A 215 6.36 5.55 13.40
C MET A 215 6.92 4.20 12.92
N GLU A 216 7.97 4.21 12.12
CA GLU A 216 8.63 3.00 11.59
C GLU A 216 10.06 2.81 12.10
N SER A 217 10.36 3.33 13.28
CA SER A 217 11.70 3.32 13.89
C SER A 217 11.70 2.71 15.30
N PRO A 218 12.88 2.50 15.89
CA PRO A 218 13.02 2.04 17.27
C PRO A 218 12.37 2.94 18.32
N GLU A 219 12.08 4.20 18.03
CA GLU A 219 11.35 5.11 18.92
C GLU A 219 9.84 4.86 18.94
N ALA A 220 9.30 4.04 18.03
CA ALA A 220 7.88 3.72 17.98
C ALA A 220 7.43 2.95 19.22
N PRO A 221 6.25 3.25 19.81
CA PRO A 221 5.80 2.67 21.07
C PRO A 221 5.54 1.15 21.02
N TYR A 222 5.42 0.57 19.84
CA TYR A 222 5.20 -0.86 19.63
C TYR A 222 6.50 -1.66 19.34
N TRP A 223 7.65 -0.99 19.28
CA TRP A 223 8.86 -1.58 18.71
C TRP A 223 9.41 -2.77 19.51
N ASP A 224 9.26 -2.75 20.83
CA ASP A 224 9.71 -3.86 21.66
C ASP A 224 8.82 -5.10 21.49
N ASP A 225 7.51 -4.93 21.38
CA ASP A 225 6.57 -6.02 21.08
C ASP A 225 6.80 -6.58 19.69
N TYR A 226 7.11 -5.73 18.73
CA TYR A 226 7.48 -6.15 17.37
C TYR A 226 8.75 -6.99 17.34
N LYS A 227 9.80 -6.60 18.06
CA LYS A 227 11.02 -7.42 18.20
C LYS A 227 10.76 -8.74 18.93
N ALA A 228 9.93 -8.71 19.97
CA ALA A 228 9.55 -9.91 20.71
C ALA A 228 8.78 -10.89 19.81
N LEU A 229 7.88 -10.37 18.94
CA LEU A 229 7.13 -11.19 18.01
C LEU A 229 8.05 -11.89 17.00
N TRP A 230 9.05 -11.20 16.43
CA TRP A 230 10.06 -11.81 15.56
C TRP A 230 10.79 -12.97 16.26
N ARG A 231 11.20 -12.77 17.54
CA ARG A 231 11.86 -13.82 18.31
C ARG A 231 10.96 -15.01 18.66
N LYS A 232 9.67 -14.75 18.81
CA LYS A 232 8.66 -15.78 19.14
C LYS A 232 8.28 -16.65 17.94
N LEU A 233 8.11 -16.04 16.76
CA LEU A 233 7.53 -16.70 15.61
C LEU A 233 8.55 -17.23 14.62
N THR A 234 9.79 -16.73 14.61
CA THR A 234 10.76 -17.08 13.57
C THR A 234 11.99 -17.78 14.14
N GLU A 235 12.59 -18.63 13.30
CA GLU A 235 13.77 -19.42 13.63
C GLU A 235 14.90 -19.12 12.61
N PRO A 236 15.63 -17.98 12.77
CA PRO A 236 16.67 -17.56 11.82
C PRO A 236 17.73 -18.63 11.57
N GLU A 237 18.12 -19.37 12.62
CA GLU A 237 19.11 -20.45 12.51
C GLU A 237 18.67 -21.51 11.48
N ILE A 238 17.42 -21.94 11.52
CA ILE A 238 16.89 -22.94 10.57
C ILE A 238 16.90 -22.39 9.17
N PHE A 239 16.45 -21.16 8.97
CA PHE A 239 16.45 -20.51 7.66
C PHE A 239 17.87 -20.39 7.09
N PHE A 240 18.81 -19.82 7.85
CA PHE A 240 20.17 -19.56 7.39
C PHE A 240 21.01 -20.82 7.24
N SER A 241 20.77 -21.90 8.02
CA SER A 241 21.47 -23.18 7.86
C SER A 241 21.27 -23.81 6.49
N ARG A 242 20.18 -23.48 5.79
CA ARG A 242 19.96 -23.93 4.42
C ARG A 242 20.78 -23.17 3.38
N LEU A 243 21.21 -21.95 3.70
CA LEU A 243 21.97 -21.07 2.79
C LEU A 243 23.46 -21.06 3.11
N ILE A 244 23.83 -21.12 4.40
CA ILE A 244 25.20 -21.01 4.91
C ILE A 244 25.51 -22.23 5.76
N SER A 245 26.57 -22.96 5.40
CA SER A 245 26.91 -24.25 6.02
C SER A 245 27.63 -24.15 7.36
N ASP A 246 28.15 -22.98 7.72
CA ASP A 246 28.96 -22.75 8.91
C ASP A 246 28.27 -21.72 9.84
N ARG A 247 27.59 -22.22 10.87
CA ARG A 247 26.89 -21.38 11.86
C ARG A 247 27.81 -20.42 12.60
N LYS A 248 29.03 -20.84 12.92
CA LYS A 248 29.99 -20.00 13.62
C LYS A 248 30.41 -18.83 12.73
N TRP A 249 30.77 -19.12 11.49
CA TRP A 249 31.09 -18.10 10.48
C TRP A 249 29.93 -17.11 10.34
N PHE A 250 28.68 -17.60 10.24
CA PHE A 250 27.50 -16.76 10.12
C PHE A 250 27.37 -15.77 11.29
N LEU A 251 27.51 -16.23 12.55
CA LEU A 251 27.40 -15.38 13.72
C LEU A 251 28.55 -14.36 13.84
N GLU A 252 29.72 -14.65 13.28
CA GLU A 252 30.84 -13.71 13.21
C GLU A 252 30.62 -12.60 12.17
N HIS A 253 29.70 -12.80 11.19
CA HIS A 253 29.41 -11.87 10.08
C HIS A 253 27.99 -11.29 10.09
N CYS A 254 27.18 -11.64 11.07
CA CYS A 254 25.81 -11.18 11.23
C CYS A 254 25.54 -10.77 12.69
N GLU A 255 25.43 -9.47 12.94
CA GLU A 255 25.23 -8.93 14.28
C GLU A 255 23.85 -9.26 14.86
N ASP A 256 22.81 -9.23 14.03
CA ASP A 256 21.41 -9.52 14.40
C ASP A 256 20.76 -10.39 13.33
N GLU A 257 20.61 -11.67 13.66
CA GLU A 257 20.05 -12.66 12.73
C GLU A 257 18.55 -12.45 12.46
N TYR A 258 17.79 -11.88 13.40
CA TYR A 258 16.39 -11.55 13.18
C TYR A 258 16.24 -10.34 12.23
N GLU A 259 17.08 -9.32 12.41
CA GLU A 259 17.13 -8.20 11.48
C GLU A 259 17.57 -8.65 10.07
N MET A 260 18.54 -9.57 9.99
CA MET A 260 18.97 -10.13 8.72
C MET A 260 17.86 -10.97 8.06
N LEU A 261 17.14 -11.81 8.83
CA LEU A 261 16.00 -12.58 8.32
C LEU A 261 14.90 -11.66 7.78
N LYS A 262 14.61 -10.57 8.48
CA LYS A 262 13.69 -9.54 8.02
C LYS A 262 14.14 -8.92 6.68
N ARG A 263 15.44 -8.64 6.52
CA ARG A 263 15.98 -8.15 5.24
C ARG A 263 15.79 -9.17 4.12
N PHE A 264 16.00 -10.45 4.38
CA PHE A 264 15.72 -11.51 3.41
C PHE A 264 14.23 -11.55 3.04
N TYR A 265 13.34 -11.45 4.02
CA TYR A 265 11.90 -11.37 3.75
C TYR A 265 11.54 -10.20 2.83
N TYR A 266 12.13 -9.03 3.06
CA TYR A 266 11.93 -7.88 2.16
C TYR A 266 12.45 -8.15 0.74
N MET A 267 13.57 -8.85 0.61
CA MET A 267 14.12 -9.18 -0.71
C MET A 267 13.27 -10.23 -1.44
N ILE A 268 12.73 -11.21 -0.71
CA ILE A 268 11.74 -12.16 -1.24
C ILE A 268 10.51 -11.40 -1.76
N GLY A 269 9.99 -10.45 -0.99
CA GLY A 269 8.82 -9.67 -1.40
C GLY A 269 9.08 -8.72 -2.57
N ILE A 270 10.26 -8.07 -2.60
CA ILE A 270 10.59 -7.06 -3.61
C ILE A 270 10.95 -7.66 -4.97
N GLU A 271 11.37 -8.94 -5.05
CA GLU A 271 11.77 -9.58 -6.30
C GLU A 271 10.74 -9.35 -7.41
N GLN A 272 9.47 -9.59 -7.13
CA GLN A 272 8.41 -9.43 -8.12
C GLN A 272 8.25 -7.98 -8.60
N CYS A 273 8.62 -6.99 -7.77
CA CYS A 273 8.59 -5.59 -8.16
C CYS A 273 9.68 -5.21 -9.15
N CYS A 274 10.81 -5.91 -9.12
CA CYS A 274 12.01 -5.63 -9.91
C CYS A 274 12.12 -6.53 -11.14
N THR A 275 11.76 -7.82 -11.01
CA THR A 275 11.95 -8.86 -12.03
C THR A 275 10.64 -9.43 -12.58
N GLY A 276 9.52 -9.26 -11.89
CA GLY A 276 8.25 -9.92 -12.20
C GLY A 276 8.19 -11.40 -11.82
N ARG A 277 9.19 -11.92 -11.09
CA ARG A 277 9.28 -13.31 -10.64
C ARG A 277 9.16 -13.39 -9.12
N ASN A 278 8.98 -14.61 -8.62
CA ASN A 278 8.87 -14.92 -7.19
C ASN A 278 9.80 -16.09 -6.83
N SER A 279 10.94 -16.20 -7.48
CA SER A 279 11.84 -17.35 -7.36
C SER A 279 12.46 -17.46 -5.96
N LEU A 280 12.66 -16.31 -5.28
CA LEU A 280 13.21 -16.30 -3.92
C LEU A 280 12.25 -16.88 -2.87
N MET A 281 10.96 -16.98 -3.15
CA MET A 281 10.01 -17.60 -2.22
C MET A 281 10.29 -19.10 -2.00
N GLU A 282 10.93 -19.80 -2.95
CA GLU A 282 11.28 -21.23 -2.84
C GLU A 282 12.33 -21.53 -1.77
N PHE A 283 13.02 -20.53 -1.25
CA PHE A 283 14.06 -20.69 -0.22
C PHE A 283 13.52 -20.64 1.20
N ALA A 284 12.26 -20.24 1.39
CA ALA A 284 11.55 -20.30 2.66
C ALA A 284 10.42 -21.35 2.60
N THR A 285 10.07 -21.93 3.75
CA THR A 285 8.87 -22.77 3.83
C THR A 285 7.61 -21.90 3.92
N ALA A 286 6.44 -22.50 3.74
CA ALA A 286 5.16 -21.79 3.87
C ALA A 286 4.98 -21.24 5.29
N GLU A 287 5.36 -22.02 6.31
CA GLU A 287 5.29 -21.65 7.72
C GLU A 287 6.26 -20.50 8.05
N GLU A 288 7.46 -20.50 7.48
CA GLU A 288 8.42 -19.40 7.65
C GLU A 288 7.92 -18.11 6.99
N LEU A 289 7.35 -18.20 5.78
CA LEU A 289 6.76 -17.03 5.12
C LEU A 289 5.57 -16.49 5.89
N GLU A 290 4.73 -17.36 6.48
CA GLU A 290 3.61 -16.97 7.32
C GLU A 290 4.10 -16.26 8.59
N ALA A 291 5.06 -16.82 9.30
CA ALA A 291 5.64 -16.25 10.51
C ALA A 291 6.24 -14.86 10.26
N MET A 292 7.03 -14.70 9.18
CA MET A 292 7.59 -13.41 8.79
C MET A 292 6.51 -12.41 8.36
N PHE A 293 5.48 -12.90 7.65
CA PHE A 293 4.32 -12.09 7.29
C PHE A 293 3.59 -11.56 8.52
N GLU A 294 3.32 -12.39 9.52
CA GLU A 294 2.63 -12.00 10.75
C GLU A 294 3.38 -10.90 11.50
N CYS A 295 4.70 -11.00 11.59
CA CYS A 295 5.54 -9.96 12.19
C CYS A 295 5.39 -8.62 11.45
N GLU A 296 5.48 -8.62 10.12
CA GLU A 296 5.35 -7.40 9.34
C GLU A 296 3.91 -6.89 9.29
N ASN A 297 2.92 -7.78 9.33
CA ASN A 297 1.51 -7.43 9.43
C ASN A 297 1.23 -6.68 10.74
N PHE A 298 1.81 -7.15 11.85
CA PHE A 298 1.70 -6.44 13.13
C PHE A 298 2.31 -5.04 13.06
N ARG A 299 3.52 -4.88 12.50
CA ARG A 299 4.14 -3.57 12.32
C ARG A 299 3.24 -2.63 11.49
N PHE A 300 2.70 -3.13 10.37
CA PHE A 300 1.84 -2.35 9.49
C PHE A 300 0.50 -2.00 10.15
N PHE A 301 -0.05 -2.92 10.95
CA PHE A 301 -1.21 -2.69 11.80
C PHE A 301 -0.96 -1.57 12.82
N CYS A 302 0.19 -1.58 13.50
CA CYS A 302 0.55 -0.53 14.44
C CYS A 302 0.60 0.85 13.79
N VAL A 303 1.14 0.95 12.58
CA VAL A 303 1.22 2.23 11.84
C VAL A 303 -0.13 2.69 11.29
N SER A 304 -1.04 1.78 10.93
CA SER A 304 -2.21 2.12 10.11
C SER A 304 -3.55 1.67 10.69
N GLY A 305 -3.54 0.62 11.51
CA GLY A 305 -4.74 -0.03 12.04
C GLY A 305 -5.22 0.55 13.38
N ARG A 306 -6.22 -0.10 13.92
CA ARG A 306 -6.91 0.30 15.17
C ARG A 306 -6.27 -0.41 16.36
N ASN A 307 -5.20 0.17 16.89
CA ASN A 307 -4.36 -0.37 17.96
C ASN A 307 -4.20 0.59 19.15
N PRO A 308 -3.79 0.10 20.34
CA PRO A 308 -3.66 0.92 21.53
C PRO A 308 -2.41 1.82 21.55
N TYR A 309 -1.35 1.49 20.78
CA TYR A 309 -0.06 2.18 20.84
C TYR A 309 -0.13 3.66 20.53
N TYR A 310 -0.91 4.02 19.50
CA TYR A 310 -1.13 5.41 19.12
C TYR A 310 -2.48 5.96 19.57
N ARG A 311 -3.30 5.14 20.24
CA ARG A 311 -4.62 5.54 20.74
C ARG A 311 -5.50 6.21 19.68
N GLY A 312 -5.43 5.69 18.46
CA GLY A 312 -6.19 6.18 17.32
C GLY A 312 -5.54 7.32 16.53
N ARG A 313 -4.47 7.95 17.02
CA ARG A 313 -3.81 9.08 16.33
C ARG A 313 -3.26 8.68 14.94
N ASN A 314 -2.76 7.45 14.77
CA ASN A 314 -2.23 6.91 13.53
C ASN A 314 -3.28 6.90 12.40
N TRP A 315 -4.49 6.38 12.63
CA TRP A 315 -5.54 6.39 11.61
C TRP A 315 -6.29 7.73 11.55
N ALA A 316 -6.37 8.48 12.66
CA ALA A 316 -6.97 9.83 12.69
C ALA A 316 -6.25 10.82 11.76
N LEU A 317 -4.97 10.60 11.44
CA LEU A 317 -4.23 11.38 10.44
C LEU A 317 -4.91 11.40 9.06
N SER A 318 -5.68 10.37 8.71
CA SER A 318 -6.41 10.31 7.43
C SER A 318 -7.66 11.19 7.38
N ARG A 319 -7.99 11.92 8.47
CA ARG A 319 -9.09 12.87 8.54
C ARG A 319 -9.07 13.89 7.41
N SER A 320 -7.93 14.51 7.14
CA SER A 320 -7.80 15.53 6.09
C SER A 320 -7.97 14.95 4.68
N LEU A 321 -7.56 13.70 4.46
CA LEU A 321 -7.80 12.99 3.21
C LEU A 321 -9.29 12.70 3.01
N LEU A 322 -9.97 12.20 4.05
CA LEU A 322 -11.41 11.95 3.99
C LEU A 322 -12.19 13.23 3.77
N GLN A 323 -11.80 14.33 4.44
CA GLN A 323 -12.40 15.65 4.23
C GLN A 323 -12.26 16.12 2.78
N ASP A 324 -11.05 16.03 2.18
CA ASP A 324 -10.83 16.40 0.77
C ASP A 324 -11.67 15.54 -0.18
N ILE A 325 -11.85 14.24 0.11
CA ILE A 325 -12.71 13.35 -0.67
C ILE A 325 -14.16 13.83 -0.62
N LEU A 326 -14.70 14.12 0.57
CA LEU A 326 -16.08 14.57 0.76
C LEU A 326 -16.35 15.94 0.14
N ASP A 327 -15.44 16.90 0.32
CA ASP A 327 -15.58 18.26 -0.20
C ASP A 327 -15.55 18.27 -1.74
N CYS A 328 -14.64 17.48 -2.32
CA CYS A 328 -14.59 17.32 -3.76
C CYS A 328 -15.86 16.64 -4.28
N ALA A 329 -16.29 15.52 -3.68
CA ALA A 329 -17.49 14.81 -4.06
C ALA A 329 -18.73 15.71 -3.94
N GLY A 330 -18.86 16.47 -2.84
CA GLY A 330 -19.97 17.40 -2.63
C GLY A 330 -20.09 18.49 -3.72
N ARG A 331 -18.97 18.91 -4.32
CA ARG A 331 -18.97 19.80 -5.50
C ARG A 331 -19.33 19.09 -6.79
N ASP A 332 -18.76 17.89 -6.99
CA ASP A 332 -18.83 17.18 -8.25
C ASP A 332 -20.12 16.39 -8.48
N ILE A 333 -20.88 16.10 -7.39
CA ILE A 333 -22.21 15.51 -7.52
C ILE A 333 -23.28 16.49 -8.00
N ARG A 334 -23.00 17.80 -8.06
CA ARG A 334 -23.92 18.76 -8.66
C ARG A 334 -24.07 18.49 -10.16
N SER A 335 -25.22 18.83 -10.69
CA SER A 335 -25.60 18.48 -12.07
C SER A 335 -24.76 19.18 -13.14
N ASP A 336 -24.20 20.34 -12.82
CA ASP A 336 -23.41 21.20 -13.71
C ASP A 336 -21.90 20.87 -13.72
N SER A 337 -21.46 19.92 -12.89
CA SER A 337 -20.06 19.50 -12.88
C SER A 337 -19.69 18.67 -14.10
N ASP A 338 -18.57 19.00 -14.76
CA ASP A 338 -17.98 18.22 -15.85
C ASP A 338 -16.87 17.26 -15.39
N VAL A 339 -16.62 17.15 -14.08
CA VAL A 339 -15.56 16.31 -13.50
C VAL A 339 -15.99 14.84 -13.50
N ALA A 340 -15.37 14.04 -14.38
CA ALA A 340 -15.55 12.59 -14.47
C ALA A 340 -14.91 11.88 -13.28
N ALA A 341 -13.67 12.25 -12.94
CA ALA A 341 -12.94 11.59 -11.87
C ALA A 341 -12.01 12.53 -11.10
N ARG A 342 -11.90 12.26 -9.80
CA ARG A 342 -10.90 12.80 -8.89
C ARG A 342 -9.96 11.69 -8.47
N LEU A 343 -8.72 11.75 -8.95
CA LEU A 343 -7.71 10.71 -8.75
C LEU A 343 -6.65 11.21 -7.78
N ARG A 344 -6.33 10.40 -6.75
CA ARG A 344 -5.30 10.70 -5.76
C ARG A 344 -4.29 9.57 -5.71
N PHE A 345 -2.99 9.91 -5.78
CA PHE A 345 -1.90 8.94 -5.78
C PHE A 345 -1.02 9.14 -4.55
N GLY A 346 -0.81 8.07 -3.79
CA GLY A 346 -0.07 8.11 -2.54
C GLY A 346 0.47 6.75 -2.12
N HIS A 347 0.33 6.43 -0.83
CA HIS A 347 1.02 5.33 -0.17
C HIS A 347 0.07 4.34 0.48
N ASP A 348 0.55 3.11 0.70
CA ASP A 348 -0.17 2.00 1.32
C ASP A 348 -0.66 2.29 2.74
N PHE A 349 0.22 2.80 3.60
CA PHE A 349 -0.14 3.10 4.99
C PHE A 349 -1.23 4.17 5.10
N ARG A 350 -1.32 5.13 4.17
CA ARG A 350 -2.42 6.10 4.13
C ARG A 350 -3.71 5.50 3.61
N LEU A 351 -3.61 4.57 2.66
CA LEU A 351 -4.76 3.79 2.22
C LEU A 351 -5.35 2.98 3.38
N ALA A 352 -4.50 2.25 4.10
CA ALA A 352 -4.91 1.43 5.25
C ALA A 352 -5.46 2.30 6.41
N SER A 353 -4.80 3.42 6.73
CA SER A 353 -5.30 4.38 7.74
C SER A 353 -6.67 4.98 7.37
N LEU A 354 -6.91 5.27 6.08
CA LEU A 354 -8.21 5.74 5.61
C LEU A 354 -9.29 4.66 5.77
N LEU A 355 -8.97 3.41 5.46
CA LEU A 355 -9.88 2.28 5.64
C LEU A 355 -10.19 2.05 7.13
N SER A 356 -9.19 2.15 8.02
CA SER A 356 -9.36 2.07 9.48
C SER A 356 -10.19 3.25 10.03
N LEU A 357 -10.02 4.47 9.51
CA LEU A 357 -10.86 5.63 9.83
C LEU A 357 -12.30 5.38 9.43
N LEU A 358 -12.53 4.85 8.23
CA LEU A 358 -13.86 4.52 7.70
C LEU A 358 -14.49 3.28 8.36
N ARG A 359 -13.77 2.53 9.19
CA ARG A 359 -14.20 1.21 9.69
C ARG A 359 -14.75 0.34 8.55
N ALA A 360 -14.04 0.32 7.43
CA ALA A 360 -14.39 -0.55 6.31
C ALA A 360 -14.13 -2.02 6.68
N ASP A 361 -14.93 -2.95 6.16
CA ASP A 361 -14.77 -4.38 6.45
C ASP A 361 -13.35 -4.88 6.17
N GLY A 362 -12.76 -5.60 7.16
CA GLY A 362 -11.36 -6.00 7.18
C GLY A 362 -10.39 -4.95 7.79
N PHE A 363 -10.90 -3.75 8.20
CA PHE A 363 -10.16 -2.67 8.86
C PHE A 363 -10.96 -2.04 10.01
N ASP A 364 -12.05 -2.66 10.40
CA ASP A 364 -13.09 -2.12 11.29
C ASP A 364 -12.89 -2.50 12.75
N ARG A 365 -12.08 -3.54 13.04
CA ARG A 365 -11.89 -4.09 14.38
C ARG A 365 -10.65 -3.52 15.06
N ASP A 366 -10.77 -3.33 16.38
CA ASP A 366 -9.65 -3.02 17.24
C ASP A 366 -8.95 -4.34 17.64
N ALA A 367 -7.63 -4.29 17.85
CA ALA A 367 -6.85 -5.37 18.45
C ALA A 367 -5.84 -4.80 19.42
N ASP A 368 -5.67 -5.46 20.55
CA ASP A 368 -4.82 -5.00 21.65
C ASP A 368 -3.48 -5.75 21.70
N THR A 369 -3.38 -6.91 21.04
CA THR A 369 -2.21 -7.78 21.04
C THR A 369 -1.70 -8.07 19.63
N PRO A 370 -0.41 -8.46 19.48
CA PRO A 370 0.13 -8.87 18.18
C PRO A 370 -0.62 -10.05 17.56
N GLU A 371 -1.04 -11.01 18.37
CA GLU A 371 -1.75 -12.20 17.93
C GLU A 371 -3.14 -11.87 17.37
N GLU A 372 -3.86 -10.95 18.00
CA GLU A 372 -5.16 -10.48 17.51
C GLU A 372 -5.05 -9.68 16.22
N ALA A 373 -3.91 -9.03 15.99
CA ALA A 373 -3.70 -8.20 14.81
C ALA A 373 -3.84 -8.98 13.50
N VAL A 374 -3.40 -10.25 13.47
CA VAL A 374 -3.50 -11.14 12.31
C VAL A 374 -4.95 -11.43 11.93
N ASP A 375 -5.84 -11.50 12.90
CA ASP A 375 -7.26 -11.81 12.66
C ASP A 375 -8.07 -10.61 12.18
N VAL A 376 -7.60 -9.39 12.48
CA VAL A 376 -8.37 -8.15 12.25
C VAL A 376 -7.80 -7.26 11.16
N PHE A 377 -6.56 -7.51 10.74
CA PHE A 377 -5.87 -6.65 9.80
C PHE A 377 -4.92 -7.47 8.91
N ARG A 378 -4.90 -7.17 7.62
CA ARG A 378 -4.06 -7.88 6.66
C ARG A 378 -3.45 -6.92 5.65
N PHE A 379 -2.16 -6.64 5.82
CA PHE A 379 -1.49 -5.66 4.98
C PHE A 379 -1.33 -6.08 3.51
N TYR A 380 -1.53 -7.36 3.18
CA TYR A 380 -1.64 -7.78 1.78
C TYR A 380 -2.87 -7.22 1.06
N GLU A 381 -3.87 -6.67 1.79
CA GLU A 381 -5.02 -5.95 1.22
C GLU A 381 -4.63 -4.60 0.59
N SER A 382 -3.41 -4.15 0.82
CA SER A 382 -2.84 -2.92 0.24
C SER A 382 -1.68 -3.22 -0.72
N PRO A 383 -1.87 -4.04 -1.81
CA PRO A 383 -0.81 -4.42 -2.73
C PRO A 383 -0.20 -3.22 -3.47
N MET A 384 0.85 -3.47 -4.27
CA MET A 384 1.32 -2.46 -5.22
C MET A 384 0.18 -2.03 -6.15
N ALA A 385 0.06 -0.73 -6.44
CA ALA A 385 -1.03 -0.12 -7.20
C ALA A 385 -2.45 -0.37 -6.64
N ALA A 386 -2.58 -0.77 -5.36
CA ALA A 386 -3.89 -0.88 -4.71
C ALA A 386 -4.70 0.41 -4.86
N ASN A 387 -5.99 0.28 -5.04
CA ASN A 387 -6.86 1.43 -5.25
C ASN A 387 -8.16 1.32 -4.46
N LEU A 388 -8.53 2.40 -3.80
CA LEU A 388 -9.84 2.59 -3.17
C LEU A 388 -10.66 3.51 -4.08
N LEU A 389 -11.78 3.01 -4.57
CA LEU A 389 -12.72 3.74 -5.41
C LEU A 389 -13.98 4.07 -4.61
N PHE A 390 -14.40 5.32 -4.70
CA PHE A 390 -15.73 5.80 -4.34
C PHE A 390 -16.49 6.01 -5.65
N LEU A 391 -17.50 5.19 -5.89
CA LEU A 391 -18.26 5.11 -7.12
C LEU A 391 -19.63 5.72 -6.91
N PHE A 392 -19.95 6.79 -7.66
CA PHE A 392 -21.16 7.59 -7.47
C PHE A 392 -22.16 7.29 -8.58
N TYR A 393 -23.38 6.96 -8.17
CA TYR A 393 -24.51 6.61 -9.03
C TYR A 393 -25.64 7.62 -8.84
N ARG A 394 -26.34 7.99 -9.92
CA ARG A 394 -27.48 8.91 -9.87
C ARG A 394 -28.66 8.33 -10.61
N ASN A 395 -29.87 8.54 -10.08
CA ASN A 395 -31.13 8.25 -10.76
C ASN A 395 -31.71 9.51 -11.43
N ARG A 396 -32.82 9.33 -12.14
CA ARG A 396 -33.50 10.44 -12.87
C ARG A 396 -34.09 11.51 -11.92
N GLU A 397 -34.34 11.16 -10.66
CA GLU A 397 -34.86 12.07 -9.64
C GLU A 397 -33.72 12.88 -8.96
N GLY A 398 -32.46 12.64 -9.34
CA GLY A 398 -31.28 13.29 -8.77
C GLY A 398 -30.78 12.65 -7.48
N LYS A 399 -31.38 11.54 -6.99
CA LYS A 399 -30.89 10.81 -5.82
C LYS A 399 -29.54 10.20 -6.14
N VAL A 400 -28.60 10.27 -5.18
CA VAL A 400 -27.23 9.79 -5.35
C VAL A 400 -26.94 8.65 -4.38
N LEU A 401 -26.32 7.60 -4.90
CA LEU A 401 -25.78 6.47 -4.14
C LEU A 401 -24.26 6.41 -4.29
N VAL A 402 -23.60 5.91 -3.27
CA VAL A 402 -22.15 5.69 -3.22
C VAL A 402 -21.87 4.21 -2.94
N ARG A 403 -20.90 3.65 -3.66
CA ARG A 403 -20.36 2.31 -3.43
C ARG A 403 -18.85 2.41 -3.26
N LEU A 404 -18.27 1.61 -2.36
CA LEU A 404 -16.82 1.56 -2.14
C LEU A 404 -16.26 0.25 -2.71
N GLN A 405 -15.07 0.33 -3.29
CA GLN A 405 -14.35 -0.81 -3.82
C GLN A 405 -12.84 -0.68 -3.54
N LEU A 406 -12.22 -1.71 -2.95
CA LEU A 406 -10.78 -1.81 -2.72
C LEU A 406 -10.20 -2.88 -3.62
N ASP A 407 -9.27 -2.51 -4.51
CA ASP A 407 -8.54 -3.42 -5.41
C ASP A 407 -9.46 -4.45 -6.14
N GLY A 408 -10.68 -4.01 -6.49
CA GLY A 408 -11.71 -4.84 -7.12
C GLY A 408 -12.71 -5.50 -6.16
N ARG A 409 -12.43 -5.60 -4.86
CA ARG A 409 -13.35 -6.09 -3.83
C ARG A 409 -14.32 -4.99 -3.38
N ASN A 410 -15.61 -5.33 -3.30
CA ASN A 410 -16.59 -4.40 -2.73
C ASN A 410 -16.42 -4.32 -1.22
N LEU A 411 -16.40 -3.10 -0.68
CA LEU A 411 -16.27 -2.85 0.75
C LEU A 411 -17.64 -2.57 1.38
N LYS A 412 -17.81 -3.04 2.62
CA LYS A 412 -18.91 -2.69 3.49
C LYS A 412 -18.48 -1.68 4.55
N LEU A 413 -19.40 -0.78 4.90
CA LEU A 413 -19.29 0.13 6.04
C LEU A 413 -20.33 -0.26 7.10
N PRO A 414 -20.10 0.06 8.38
CA PRO A 414 -21.04 -0.25 9.47
C PRO A 414 -22.24 0.73 9.49
N ILE A 415 -22.84 0.96 8.34
CA ILE A 415 -24.07 1.78 8.17
C ILE A 415 -25.04 1.04 7.25
N GLY A 416 -26.31 1.39 7.36
CA GLY A 416 -27.35 0.83 6.51
C GLY A 416 -27.16 1.20 5.04
N GLY A 417 -27.37 0.24 4.15
CA GLY A 417 -27.28 0.44 2.70
C GLY A 417 -28.38 -0.32 1.95
N THR A 418 -28.46 -0.08 0.66
CA THR A 418 -29.27 -0.88 -0.26
C THR A 418 -28.40 -1.96 -0.87
N SER A 419 -28.69 -3.24 -0.56
CA SER A 419 -27.95 -4.36 -1.13
C SER A 419 -28.49 -4.78 -2.48
N VAL A 420 -27.60 -4.89 -3.47
CA VAL A 420 -27.91 -5.45 -4.80
C VAL A 420 -26.87 -6.51 -5.13
N ASP A 421 -27.31 -7.73 -5.35
CA ASP A 421 -26.44 -8.90 -5.59
C ASP A 421 -25.32 -9.04 -4.51
N GLY A 422 -25.67 -8.71 -3.26
CA GLY A 422 -24.75 -8.76 -2.10
C GLY A 422 -23.73 -7.60 -2.04
N VAL A 423 -23.90 -6.56 -2.85
CA VAL A 423 -23.09 -5.35 -2.85
C VAL A 423 -23.88 -4.19 -2.25
N GLU A 424 -23.26 -3.47 -1.32
CA GLU A 424 -23.89 -2.36 -0.61
C GLU A 424 -23.73 -1.04 -1.38
N PHE A 425 -24.84 -0.30 -1.46
CA PHE A 425 -24.93 1.05 -1.99
C PHE A 425 -25.51 1.95 -0.90
N TYR A 426 -24.82 3.00 -0.56
CA TYR A 426 -25.19 3.94 0.52
C TYR A 426 -25.82 5.21 -0.06
N ALA A 427 -26.91 5.70 0.50
CA ALA A 427 -27.41 7.02 0.15
C ALA A 427 -26.32 8.07 0.45
N TRP A 428 -26.10 9.02 -0.49
CA TRP A 428 -25.06 10.05 -0.31
C TRP A 428 -25.20 10.83 0.99
N SER A 429 -26.41 11.17 1.41
CA SER A 429 -26.67 11.88 2.67
C SER A 429 -26.21 11.09 3.89
N GLU A 430 -26.50 9.78 3.92
CA GLU A 430 -26.13 8.89 5.02
C GLU A 430 -24.62 8.62 5.02
N PHE A 431 -24.05 8.33 3.85
CA PHE A 431 -22.61 8.16 3.69
C PHE A 431 -21.84 9.41 4.12
N ARG A 432 -22.30 10.59 3.70
CA ARG A 432 -21.70 11.87 4.07
C ARG A 432 -21.77 12.12 5.57
N ALA A 433 -22.94 11.95 6.18
CA ALA A 433 -23.11 12.12 7.61
C ALA A 433 -22.22 11.16 8.42
N TYR A 434 -22.12 9.89 7.97
CA TYR A 434 -21.21 8.93 8.56
C TYR A 434 -19.75 9.39 8.49
N CYS A 435 -19.28 9.79 7.32
CA CYS A 435 -17.90 10.27 7.15
C CYS A 435 -17.62 11.55 7.96
N GLU A 436 -18.58 12.50 8.05
CA GLU A 436 -18.47 13.71 8.87
C GLU A 436 -18.35 13.36 10.37
N ALA A 437 -19.07 12.34 10.84
CA ALA A 437 -18.94 11.84 12.22
C ALA A 437 -17.55 11.19 12.44
N ARG A 438 -17.03 10.43 11.48
CA ARG A 438 -15.67 9.85 11.55
C ARG A 438 -14.58 10.94 11.55
N ILE A 439 -14.75 12.00 10.78
CA ILE A 439 -13.87 13.17 10.74
C ILE A 439 -13.92 13.90 12.10
N GLY A 440 -15.10 14.05 12.70
CA GLY A 440 -15.28 14.64 14.03
C GLY A 440 -14.53 13.87 15.11
N GLU A 441 -14.75 12.54 15.18
CA GLU A 441 -14.04 11.65 16.12
C GLU A 441 -12.52 11.75 15.96
N ALA A 442 -12.02 11.69 14.73
CA ALA A 442 -10.59 11.85 14.45
C ALA A 442 -10.06 13.22 14.90
N GLY A 443 -10.87 14.28 14.75
CA GLY A 443 -10.55 15.61 15.24
C GLY A 443 -10.43 15.67 16.75
N GLU A 444 -11.34 15.06 17.48
CA GLU A 444 -11.31 14.95 18.94
C GLU A 444 -10.08 14.16 19.42
N ILE A 445 -9.79 13.03 18.78
CA ILE A 445 -8.59 12.22 19.08
C ILE A 445 -7.32 13.06 18.92
N LEU A 446 -7.15 13.76 17.81
CA LEU A 446 -5.96 14.58 17.58
C LEU A 446 -5.87 15.78 18.54
N ALA A 447 -7.00 16.35 18.96
CA ALA A 447 -7.05 17.47 19.90
C ALA A 447 -6.68 17.07 21.34
N LEU A 448 -6.88 15.80 21.75
CA LEU A 448 -6.47 15.30 23.07
C LEU A 448 -4.94 15.31 23.25
N TRP A 449 -4.19 15.27 22.15
CA TRP A 449 -2.72 15.35 22.14
C TRP A 449 -2.28 16.54 21.29
N PRO A 450 -2.39 17.77 21.82
CA PRO A 450 -1.91 18.94 21.09
C PRO A 450 -0.41 18.84 20.87
N TYR A 451 0.04 19.39 19.75
CA TYR A 451 1.46 19.45 19.41
C TYR A 451 2.28 19.99 20.60
N ARG A 452 3.19 19.17 21.10
CA ARG A 452 4.25 19.59 22.00
C ARG A 452 5.57 19.34 21.27
N PRO A 453 6.29 20.40 20.88
CA PRO A 453 7.64 20.20 20.33
C PRO A 453 8.43 19.40 21.36
N MET A 454 9.10 18.32 20.93
CA MET A 454 10.03 17.61 21.81
C MET A 454 11.01 18.65 22.34
N MET A 455 11.04 18.84 23.64
CA MET A 455 12.11 19.63 24.24
C MET A 455 13.40 18.94 23.82
N LYS A 456 14.23 19.65 23.07
CA LYS A 456 15.58 19.19 22.72
C LYS A 456 16.26 18.91 24.06
N GLY A 457 16.35 17.66 24.45
CA GLY A 457 17.26 17.25 25.50
C GLY A 457 18.64 17.76 25.09
N ASN A 458 19.41 18.29 26.02
CA ASN A 458 20.76 18.82 25.83
C ASN A 458 21.76 17.73 25.35
N GLY A 459 21.45 17.04 24.29
CA GLY A 459 22.30 16.13 23.55
C GLY A 459 22.23 16.53 22.10
N ALA A 460 23.31 17.10 21.59
CA ALA A 460 23.45 17.58 20.21
C ALA A 460 23.13 16.44 19.23
N VAL A 461 21.88 16.36 18.78
CA VAL A 461 21.54 15.66 17.55
C VAL A 461 22.11 16.51 16.42
N LYS A 462 23.17 16.02 15.78
CA LYS A 462 23.66 16.58 14.52
C LYS A 462 22.50 16.58 13.53
N THR A 463 21.89 17.73 13.32
CA THR A 463 20.96 17.95 12.22
C THR A 463 21.73 17.75 10.94
N GLY A 464 21.41 16.70 10.21
CA GLY A 464 21.89 16.47 8.85
C GLY A 464 21.31 17.46 7.86
N THR A 465 21.66 18.74 8.01
CA THR A 465 21.33 19.85 7.07
C THR A 465 22.55 20.32 6.30
N ASP A 466 23.45 19.40 5.91
CA ASP A 466 24.55 19.70 5.00
C ASP A 466 24.63 18.70 3.85
N ARG A 467 23.56 18.62 3.03
CA ARG A 467 23.61 18.03 1.68
C ARG A 467 22.53 18.60 0.76
N GLU A 468 22.45 19.94 0.70
CA GLU A 468 21.85 20.62 -0.43
C GLU A 468 22.66 21.89 -0.73
N GLN A 469 23.80 21.72 -1.39
CA GLN A 469 24.44 22.74 -2.24
C GLN A 469 25.62 22.08 -2.94
N ASN A 470 25.34 21.59 -4.13
CA ASN A 470 26.22 21.50 -5.31
C ASN A 470 25.54 20.53 -6.26
N GLY A 471 24.96 21.05 -7.27
CA GLY A 471 25.39 21.61 -8.53
C GLY A 471 24.70 20.85 -9.63
N ILE A 472 23.88 21.57 -10.40
CA ILE A 472 23.47 21.38 -11.80
C ILE A 472 22.96 20.00 -12.20
#